data_633a05e60ca5287a39fee1081b0a3fc1
#
_entry.id   633a05e60ca5287a39fee1081b0a3fc1
#
_cell.length_a   1.000
_cell.length_b   1.000
_cell.length_c   1.000
_cell.angle_alpha   90.00
_cell.angle_beta   90.00
_cell.angle_gamma   90.00
#
_symmetry.space_group_name_H-M   'P 1'
#
loop_
_entity.id
_entity.type
_entity.pdbx_description
1 polymer ?
#
loop_
_entity_poly.entity_id
_entity_poly.type
_entity_poly.pdbx_seq_one_letter_code
_entity_poly.pdbx_strand_id
1 'polypeptide(L)'
;LYIFYSMFGFQRTADSIWLAADQRARGFLIGATAGGTTLNGEGLQHQDRHSLLMAQSNPAVEAYDPSFAYELAVIVEHALERMFTDRHVPGGEDVIYYLTVYNEPMPQPAMPAHVTDRDVIDGLYRFRPAADGATAAAHVLASGTIVSEAMAAQELLAADWDVAVDVWSAPGWNRLLRDGTAVESWNRTNPDAEPRVPLVTRILEPGRGRPFVAVSDWMRATPFQIADFVPGPFAALG
;
A
#
# COMPACT_ATOMS: atom_id res chain seq x y z
N LEU A 1 18.10 2.30 -11.10
CA LEU A 1 17.01 3.24 -10.81
C LEU A 1 16.48 3.82 -12.12
N TYR A 2 15.19 3.70 -12.35
CA TYR A 2 14.51 4.28 -13.50
C TYR A 2 13.32 5.12 -13.00
N ILE A 3 13.25 6.39 -13.43
CA ILE A 3 12.20 7.34 -13.06
C ILE A 3 11.40 7.68 -14.32
N PHE A 4 10.08 7.62 -14.25
CA PHE A 4 9.20 7.92 -15.36
C PHE A 4 7.90 8.58 -14.87
N TYR A 5 7.20 9.23 -15.77
CA TYR A 5 5.81 9.58 -15.53
C TYR A 5 5.01 8.30 -15.27
N SER A 6 4.36 8.20 -14.12
CA SER A 6 3.71 6.98 -13.66
C SER A 6 2.78 6.38 -14.72
N MET A 7 1.94 7.21 -15.35
CA MET A 7 1.02 6.78 -16.41
C MET A 7 1.72 6.14 -17.63
N PHE A 8 2.93 6.59 -17.94
CA PHE A 8 3.66 6.10 -19.12
C PHE A 8 4.63 4.96 -18.78
N GLY A 9 4.80 4.64 -17.51
CA GLY A 9 5.67 3.58 -17.05
C GLY A 9 5.14 2.20 -17.39
N PHE A 10 4.35 1.61 -16.51
CA PHE A 10 3.87 0.24 -16.69
C PHE A 10 3.08 0.04 -17.98
N GLN A 11 2.22 0.97 -18.36
CA GLN A 11 1.41 0.82 -19.58
C GLN A 11 2.22 0.70 -20.87
N ARG A 12 3.36 1.38 -20.94
CA ARG A 12 4.15 1.45 -22.18
C ARG A 12 5.42 0.64 -22.12
N THR A 13 5.85 0.21 -20.94
CA THR A 13 7.11 -0.52 -20.75
C THR A 13 6.93 -1.85 -20.01
N ALA A 14 5.69 -2.31 -19.82
CA ALA A 14 5.42 -3.55 -19.09
C ALA A 14 6.20 -4.75 -19.63
N ASP A 15 6.28 -4.90 -20.94
CA ASP A 15 7.05 -5.96 -21.58
C ASP A 15 8.55 -5.88 -21.27
N SER A 16 9.12 -4.67 -21.25
CA SER A 16 10.51 -4.46 -20.84
C SER A 16 10.75 -4.75 -19.35
N ILE A 17 9.73 -4.53 -18.49
CA ILE A 17 9.80 -4.88 -17.08
C ILE A 17 9.77 -6.41 -16.90
N TRP A 18 8.96 -7.13 -17.70
CA TRP A 18 9.00 -8.59 -17.74
C TRP A 18 10.36 -9.10 -18.21
N LEU A 19 10.91 -8.53 -19.27
CA LEU A 19 12.26 -8.87 -19.74
C LEU A 19 13.32 -8.63 -18.66
N ALA A 20 13.25 -7.51 -17.93
CA ALA A 20 14.15 -7.23 -16.83
C ALA A 20 14.04 -8.28 -15.70
N ALA A 21 12.82 -8.71 -15.38
CA ALA A 21 12.58 -9.78 -14.42
C ALA A 21 13.18 -11.13 -14.87
N ASP A 22 13.01 -11.50 -16.15
CA ASP A 22 13.61 -12.70 -16.75
C ASP A 22 15.13 -12.68 -16.70
N GLN A 23 15.71 -11.50 -16.79
CA GLN A 23 17.17 -11.27 -16.66
C GLN A 23 17.64 -11.15 -15.20
N ARG A 24 16.78 -11.39 -14.21
CA ARG A 24 17.08 -11.27 -12.79
C ARG A 24 17.55 -9.86 -12.39
N ALA A 25 16.96 -8.84 -12.99
CA ALA A 25 17.28 -7.46 -12.67
C ALA A 25 16.84 -7.11 -11.24
N ARG A 26 17.62 -6.25 -10.60
CA ARG A 26 17.36 -5.69 -9.26
C ARG A 26 17.32 -4.20 -9.34
N GLY A 27 16.43 -3.55 -8.62
CA GLY A 27 16.44 -2.10 -8.56
C GLY A 27 15.08 -1.46 -8.35
N PHE A 28 15.00 -0.20 -8.69
CA PHE A 28 13.83 0.64 -8.44
C PHE A 28 13.26 1.19 -9.73
N LEU A 29 11.95 1.14 -9.83
CA LEU A 29 11.12 1.87 -10.76
C LEU A 29 10.37 2.93 -9.97
N ILE A 30 10.56 4.19 -10.29
CA ILE A 30 9.88 5.31 -9.61
C ILE A 30 8.82 5.86 -10.55
N GLY A 31 7.56 5.64 -10.19
CA GLY A 31 6.41 6.26 -10.84
C GLY A 31 6.23 7.68 -10.30
N ALA A 32 6.87 8.65 -10.92
CA ALA A 32 6.71 10.06 -10.58
C ALA A 32 5.39 10.60 -11.10
N THR A 33 4.81 11.61 -10.43
CA THR A 33 3.50 12.15 -10.79
C THR A 33 2.39 11.07 -10.80
N ALA A 34 2.37 10.24 -9.75
CA ALA A 34 1.39 9.17 -9.60
C ALA A 34 -0.01 9.72 -9.29
N GLY A 35 -1.02 8.86 -9.51
CA GLY A 35 -2.41 9.20 -9.23
C GLY A 35 -3.03 10.20 -10.22
N GLY A 36 -4.06 10.88 -9.79
CA GLY A 36 -4.81 11.85 -10.57
C GLY A 36 -5.11 13.16 -9.85
N THR A 37 -5.29 13.14 -8.53
CA THR A 37 -5.70 14.32 -7.74
C THR A 37 -4.66 15.44 -7.74
N THR A 38 -3.38 15.11 -7.77
CA THR A 38 -2.28 16.08 -7.83
C THR A 38 -1.92 16.54 -9.26
N LEU A 39 -2.70 16.14 -10.25
CA LEU A 39 -2.49 16.42 -11.68
C LEU A 39 -3.64 17.20 -12.31
N ASN A 40 -4.28 18.08 -11.56
CA ASN A 40 -5.45 18.85 -12.01
C ASN A 40 -5.18 19.75 -13.22
N GLY A 41 -3.94 20.21 -13.41
CA GLY A 41 -3.53 21.00 -14.56
C GLY A 41 -3.11 20.18 -15.79
N GLU A 42 -3.08 18.87 -15.68
CA GLU A 42 -2.68 17.94 -16.74
C GLU A 42 -3.89 17.30 -17.41
N GLY A 43 -3.71 16.80 -18.63
CA GLY A 43 -4.76 16.02 -19.29
C GLY A 43 -4.87 14.60 -18.70
N LEU A 44 -6.01 13.94 -18.94
CA LEU A 44 -6.29 12.57 -18.48
C LEU A 44 -5.19 11.56 -18.85
N GLN A 45 -4.47 11.80 -19.95
CA GLN A 45 -3.37 10.95 -20.41
C GLN A 45 -2.16 10.95 -19.45
N HIS A 46 -2.08 11.87 -18.51
CA HIS A 46 -1.03 11.92 -17.48
C HIS A 46 -1.46 11.31 -16.15
N GLN A 47 -2.76 11.14 -15.94
CA GLN A 47 -3.32 10.63 -14.68
C GLN A 47 -3.23 9.11 -14.62
N ASP A 48 -2.38 8.60 -13.75
CA ASP A 48 -2.21 7.16 -13.53
C ASP A 48 -3.09 6.67 -12.39
N ARG A 49 -3.98 5.74 -12.70
CA ARG A 49 -4.85 5.11 -11.70
C ARG A 49 -4.76 3.59 -11.67
N HIS A 50 -3.88 2.96 -12.46
CA HIS A 50 -3.88 1.51 -12.66
C HIS A 50 -2.51 0.84 -12.68
N SER A 51 -1.40 1.58 -12.62
CA SER A 51 -0.07 0.98 -12.64
C SER A 51 0.19 0.02 -11.47
N LEU A 52 -0.40 0.25 -10.29
CA LEU A 52 -0.31 -0.70 -9.17
C LEU A 52 -0.95 -2.05 -9.49
N LEU A 53 -2.10 -2.07 -10.20
CA LEU A 53 -2.73 -3.31 -10.64
C LEU A 53 -1.89 -4.03 -11.69
N MET A 54 -1.25 -3.27 -12.60
CA MET A 54 -0.34 -3.85 -13.58
C MET A 54 0.92 -4.41 -12.91
N ALA A 55 1.49 -3.71 -11.94
CA ALA A 55 2.61 -4.19 -11.15
C ALA A 55 2.31 -5.50 -10.41
N GLN A 56 1.07 -5.67 -9.95
CA GLN A 56 0.62 -6.89 -9.28
C GLN A 56 0.74 -8.13 -10.17
N SER A 57 0.60 -8.00 -11.48
CA SER A 57 0.68 -9.11 -12.42
C SER A 57 2.09 -9.70 -12.56
N ASN A 58 3.14 -8.93 -12.22
CA ASN A 58 4.52 -9.39 -12.33
C ASN A 58 5.05 -9.85 -10.95
N PRO A 59 5.37 -11.14 -10.77
CA PRO A 59 5.78 -11.70 -9.47
C PRO A 59 7.12 -11.16 -8.97
N ALA A 60 7.98 -10.64 -9.84
CA ALA A 60 9.27 -10.06 -9.48
C ALA A 60 9.17 -8.58 -9.04
N VAL A 61 7.99 -7.97 -9.13
CA VAL A 61 7.79 -6.55 -8.79
C VAL A 61 7.07 -6.42 -7.45
N GLU A 62 7.72 -5.78 -6.47
CA GLU A 62 7.10 -5.34 -5.21
C GLU A 62 6.68 -3.88 -5.36
N ALA A 63 5.39 -3.60 -5.19
CA ALA A 63 4.84 -2.27 -5.41
C ALA A 63 4.32 -1.64 -4.13
N TYR A 64 4.65 -0.36 -3.92
CA TYR A 64 4.21 0.44 -2.79
C TYR A 64 3.75 1.82 -3.25
N ASP A 65 2.76 2.36 -2.56
CA ASP A 65 2.19 3.70 -2.70
C ASP A 65 2.38 4.51 -1.41
N PRO A 66 3.62 4.92 -1.08
CA PRO A 66 3.91 5.60 0.17
C PRO A 66 3.30 7.00 0.22
N SER A 67 2.83 7.37 1.42
CA SER A 67 2.26 8.70 1.71
C SER A 67 3.32 9.66 2.26
N PHE A 68 4.27 9.14 3.02
CA PHE A 68 5.22 9.94 3.80
C PHE A 68 6.67 9.59 3.47
N ALA A 69 7.55 10.58 3.67
CA ALA A 69 8.98 10.42 3.41
C ALA A 69 9.62 9.30 4.25
N TYR A 70 9.17 9.10 5.49
CA TYR A 70 9.68 8.01 6.33
C TYR A 70 9.27 6.63 5.79
N GLU A 71 8.05 6.49 5.23
CA GLU A 71 7.64 5.24 4.58
C GLU A 71 8.56 4.92 3.39
N LEU A 72 8.80 5.93 2.54
CA LEU A 72 9.69 5.78 1.40
C LEU A 72 11.11 5.40 1.83
N ALA A 73 11.64 6.04 2.87
CA ALA A 73 12.98 5.74 3.40
C ALA A 73 13.09 4.29 3.91
N VAL A 74 12.14 3.86 4.75
CA VAL A 74 12.08 2.49 5.29
C VAL A 74 11.97 1.45 4.17
N ILE A 75 11.09 1.68 3.20
CA ILE A 75 10.90 0.75 2.07
C ILE A 75 12.17 0.65 1.22
N VAL A 76 12.84 1.79 0.93
CA VAL A 76 14.08 1.81 0.15
C VAL A 76 15.21 1.09 0.88
N GLU A 77 15.38 1.33 2.19
CA GLU A 77 16.39 0.65 3.00
C GLU A 77 16.16 -0.87 2.99
N HIS A 78 14.95 -1.31 3.28
CA HIS A 78 14.58 -2.72 3.21
C HIS A 78 14.81 -3.33 1.82
N ALA A 79 14.47 -2.61 0.77
CA ALA A 79 14.67 -3.07 -0.61
C ALA A 79 16.16 -3.27 -0.93
N LEU A 80 17.01 -2.35 -0.51
CA LEU A 80 18.46 -2.47 -0.67
C LEU A 80 19.03 -3.66 0.11
N GLU A 81 18.55 -3.88 1.33
CA GLU A 81 18.92 -5.05 2.12
C GLU A 81 18.52 -6.36 1.41
N ARG A 82 17.28 -6.47 0.93
CA ARG A 82 16.83 -7.66 0.19
C ARG A 82 17.63 -7.93 -1.08
N MET A 83 17.90 -6.87 -1.84
CA MET A 83 18.57 -7.00 -3.15
C MET A 83 20.07 -7.32 -3.03
N PHE A 84 20.75 -6.78 -2.02
CA PHE A 84 22.22 -6.73 -2.04
C PHE A 84 22.91 -7.30 -0.80
N THR A 85 22.15 -7.80 0.18
CA THR A 85 22.77 -8.47 1.34
C THR A 85 22.40 -9.95 1.40
N ASP A 86 23.26 -10.74 2.02
CA ASP A 86 22.99 -12.16 2.26
C ASP A 86 22.09 -12.44 3.46
N ARG A 87 21.50 -11.37 4.04
CA ARG A 87 20.69 -11.48 5.26
C ARG A 87 19.44 -12.34 5.06
N HIS A 88 18.82 -12.25 3.89
CA HIS A 88 17.59 -12.98 3.55
C HIS A 88 17.86 -14.19 2.66
N VAL A 89 18.64 -13.98 1.59
CA VAL A 89 19.00 -15.00 0.61
C VAL A 89 20.46 -14.79 0.23
N PRO A 90 21.32 -15.84 0.25
CA PRO A 90 22.70 -15.72 -0.20
C PRO A 90 22.80 -15.11 -1.61
N GLY A 91 23.56 -14.03 -1.75
CA GLY A 91 23.66 -13.25 -2.98
C GLY A 91 22.53 -12.26 -3.22
N GLY A 92 21.59 -12.13 -2.29
CA GLY A 92 20.42 -11.23 -2.38
C GLY A 92 19.31 -11.74 -3.30
N GLU A 93 18.13 -11.10 -3.23
CA GLU A 93 16.95 -11.46 -4.00
C GLU A 93 16.87 -10.70 -5.33
N ASP A 94 16.43 -11.39 -6.39
CA ASP A 94 16.14 -10.79 -7.69
C ASP A 94 14.75 -10.18 -7.68
N VAL A 95 14.65 -8.93 -7.23
CA VAL A 95 13.39 -8.20 -7.04
C VAL A 95 13.50 -6.77 -7.56
N ILE A 96 12.42 -6.27 -8.12
CA ILE A 96 12.27 -4.89 -8.60
C ILE A 96 11.22 -4.21 -7.71
N TYR A 97 11.56 -3.05 -7.15
CA TYR A 97 10.61 -2.24 -6.38
C TYR A 97 10.00 -1.17 -7.27
N TYR A 98 8.68 -1.13 -7.33
CA TYR A 98 7.92 -0.04 -7.93
C TYR A 98 7.39 0.87 -6.83
N LEU A 99 7.84 2.11 -6.79
CA LEU A 99 7.48 3.10 -5.79
C LEU A 99 6.82 4.29 -6.48
N THR A 100 5.68 4.72 -5.96
CA THR A 100 4.99 5.92 -6.45
C THR A 100 5.44 7.15 -5.67
N VAL A 101 5.57 8.27 -6.36
CA VAL A 101 5.80 9.58 -5.77
C VAL A 101 4.95 10.64 -6.46
N TYR A 102 4.62 11.67 -5.73
CA TYR A 102 3.67 12.70 -6.12
C TYR A 102 4.36 14.05 -6.35
N ASN A 103 3.71 14.94 -7.11
CA ASN A 103 4.26 16.23 -7.53
C ASN A 103 3.74 17.42 -6.72
N GLU A 104 2.98 17.19 -5.65
CA GLU A 104 2.53 18.23 -4.75
C GLU A 104 3.24 18.15 -3.39
N PRO A 105 3.62 19.30 -2.80
CA PRO A 105 4.12 19.33 -1.44
C PRO A 105 3.02 18.87 -0.46
N MET A 106 3.37 17.95 0.41
CA MET A 106 2.50 17.48 1.49
C MET A 106 3.20 17.67 2.84
N PRO A 107 2.43 17.91 3.92
CA PRO A 107 2.97 17.83 5.27
C PRO A 107 3.65 16.49 5.53
N GLN A 108 4.84 16.52 6.11
CA GLN A 108 5.62 15.32 6.40
C GLN A 108 5.75 15.14 7.92
N PRO A 109 4.79 14.47 8.57
CA PRO A 109 4.88 14.20 10.00
C PRO A 109 6.00 13.19 10.30
N ALA A 110 6.46 13.19 11.53
CA ALA A 110 7.31 12.10 12.01
C ALA A 110 6.53 10.78 12.02
N MET A 111 7.25 9.67 11.87
CA MET A 111 6.65 8.34 12.08
C MET A 111 6.07 8.25 13.49
N PRO A 112 4.82 7.78 13.65
CA PRO A 112 4.21 7.64 14.97
C PRO A 112 5.02 6.70 15.86
N ALA A 113 5.20 7.04 17.14
CA ALA A 113 6.06 6.28 18.06
C ALA A 113 5.65 4.81 18.28
N HIS A 114 4.42 4.45 17.95
CA HIS A 114 3.92 3.08 18.03
C HIS A 114 4.08 2.28 16.72
N VAL A 115 4.57 2.92 15.66
CA VAL A 115 4.80 2.31 14.34
C VAL A 115 6.27 1.92 14.23
N THR A 116 6.53 0.76 13.70
CA THR A 116 7.86 0.22 13.44
C THR A 116 8.14 0.15 11.93
N ASP A 117 9.41 0.03 11.54
CA ASP A 117 9.79 -0.20 10.15
C ASP A 117 9.09 -1.44 9.57
N ARG A 118 8.90 -2.46 10.40
CA ARG A 118 8.20 -3.69 10.00
C ARG A 118 6.75 -3.43 9.60
N ASP A 119 6.04 -2.57 10.31
CA ASP A 119 4.65 -2.23 10.00
C ASP A 119 4.54 -1.51 8.66
N VAL A 120 5.50 -0.63 8.34
CA VAL A 120 5.60 0.05 7.05
C VAL A 120 5.87 -0.97 5.93
N ILE A 121 6.82 -1.89 6.13
CA ILE A 121 7.18 -2.93 5.16
C ILE A 121 6.03 -3.91 4.93
N ASP A 122 5.29 -4.25 5.97
CA ASP A 122 4.09 -5.10 5.88
C ASP A 122 2.95 -4.41 5.12
N GLY A 123 3.02 -3.07 4.97
CA GLY A 123 2.20 -2.30 4.06
C GLY A 123 0.84 -1.86 4.60
N LEU A 124 0.61 -1.98 5.93
CA LEU A 124 -0.61 -1.51 6.60
C LEU A 124 -0.34 -1.26 8.08
N TYR A 125 -0.62 -0.06 8.55
CA TYR A 125 -0.50 0.27 9.98
C TYR A 125 -1.47 1.38 10.38
N ARG A 126 -1.83 1.45 11.67
CA ARG A 126 -2.66 2.53 12.20
C ARG A 126 -1.83 3.80 12.31
N PHE A 127 -2.11 4.76 11.44
CA PHE A 127 -1.38 6.02 11.40
C PHE A 127 -1.89 6.98 12.47
N ARG A 128 -3.20 7.21 12.53
CA ARG A 128 -3.82 8.17 13.46
C ARG A 128 -5.03 7.51 14.14
N PRO A 129 -4.95 7.26 15.45
CA PRO A 129 -6.10 6.71 16.18
C PRO A 129 -7.24 7.72 16.27
N ALA A 130 -8.42 7.23 16.63
CA ALA A 130 -9.55 8.07 17.00
C ALA A 130 -9.18 9.01 18.15
N ALA A 131 -9.77 10.23 18.14
CA ALA A 131 -9.44 11.25 19.13
C ALA A 131 -9.79 10.82 20.56
N ASP A 132 -9.07 11.37 21.53
CA ASP A 132 -9.32 11.26 22.98
C ASP A 132 -9.41 9.80 23.51
N GLY A 133 -8.80 8.86 22.83
CA GLY A 133 -8.84 7.45 23.21
C GLY A 133 -10.18 6.77 23.02
N ALA A 134 -11.10 7.40 22.25
CA ALA A 134 -12.36 6.80 21.87
C ALA A 134 -12.18 5.49 21.12
N THR A 135 -13.08 4.55 21.35
CA THR A 135 -13.11 3.33 20.52
C THR A 135 -13.63 3.66 19.12
N ALA A 136 -12.83 3.40 18.10
CA ALA A 136 -13.22 3.69 16.72
C ALA A 136 -14.51 2.94 16.34
N ALA A 137 -15.48 3.66 15.79
CA ALA A 137 -16.72 3.10 15.26
C ALA A 137 -16.54 2.59 13.83
N ALA A 138 -15.54 3.12 13.11
CA ALA A 138 -15.18 2.74 11.76
C ALA A 138 -13.68 2.96 11.53
N HIS A 139 -13.16 2.45 10.42
CA HIS A 139 -11.76 2.54 10.04
C HIS A 139 -11.63 3.03 8.60
N VAL A 140 -10.75 4.00 8.35
CA VAL A 140 -10.40 4.47 7.01
C VAL A 140 -8.97 4.05 6.68
N LEU A 141 -8.80 3.30 5.59
CA LEU A 141 -7.51 2.89 5.06
C LEU A 141 -7.18 3.77 3.85
N ALA A 142 -6.00 4.37 3.82
CA ALA A 142 -5.62 5.26 2.73
C ALA A 142 -4.15 5.10 2.35
N SER A 143 -3.78 5.49 1.13
CA SER A 143 -2.40 5.51 0.65
C SER A 143 -2.10 6.76 -0.16
N GLY A 144 -0.83 7.03 -0.38
CA GLY A 144 -0.37 8.17 -1.17
C GLY A 144 -0.91 9.50 -0.64
N THR A 145 -1.29 10.39 -1.53
CA THR A 145 -1.81 11.73 -1.19
C THR A 145 -3.17 11.70 -0.46
N ILE A 146 -3.92 10.61 -0.62
CA ILE A 146 -5.28 10.50 -0.05
C ILE A 146 -5.27 10.31 1.48
N VAL A 147 -4.14 10.02 2.09
CA VAL A 147 -4.04 9.99 3.56
C VAL A 147 -4.38 11.33 4.19
N SER A 148 -4.04 12.46 3.55
CA SER A 148 -4.44 13.80 4.01
C SER A 148 -5.95 13.99 4.02
N GLU A 149 -6.63 13.52 2.99
CA GLU A 149 -8.09 13.57 2.88
C GLU A 149 -8.77 12.63 3.90
N ALA A 150 -8.17 11.47 4.16
CA ALA A 150 -8.65 10.57 5.21
C ALA A 150 -8.54 11.19 6.61
N MET A 151 -7.48 11.96 6.88
CA MET A 151 -7.35 12.73 8.13
C MET A 151 -8.41 13.83 8.25
N ALA A 152 -8.64 14.57 7.17
CA ALA A 152 -9.69 15.59 7.15
C ALA A 152 -11.09 14.96 7.35
N ALA A 153 -11.35 13.83 6.70
CA ALA A 153 -12.59 13.09 6.90
C ALA A 153 -12.77 12.61 8.35
N GLN A 154 -11.71 12.17 9.03
CA GLN A 154 -11.74 11.81 10.44
C GLN A 154 -12.22 12.99 11.32
N GLU A 155 -11.69 14.19 11.06
CA GLU A 155 -12.04 15.40 11.80
C GLU A 155 -13.51 15.81 11.55
N LEU A 156 -13.98 15.76 10.31
CA LEU A 156 -15.36 16.06 9.94
C LEU A 156 -16.35 15.04 10.55
N LEU A 157 -16.02 13.75 10.51
CA LEU A 157 -16.85 12.70 11.10
C LEU A 157 -16.99 12.87 12.62
N ALA A 158 -15.92 13.24 13.30
CA ALA A 158 -15.96 13.52 14.73
C ALA A 158 -16.76 14.79 15.04
N ALA A 159 -16.55 15.89 14.29
CA ALA A 159 -17.18 17.18 14.57
C ALA A 159 -18.67 17.22 14.23
N ASP A 160 -19.06 16.67 13.06
CA ASP A 160 -20.39 16.84 12.52
C ASP A 160 -21.32 15.67 12.82
N TRP A 161 -20.76 14.47 13.09
CA TRP A 161 -21.52 13.23 13.20
C TRP A 161 -21.27 12.44 14.49
N ASP A 162 -20.37 12.90 15.35
CA ASP A 162 -19.95 12.19 16.58
C ASP A 162 -19.48 10.75 16.30
N VAL A 163 -18.79 10.56 15.16
CA VAL A 163 -18.27 9.26 14.73
C VAL A 163 -16.77 9.22 14.90
N ALA A 164 -16.30 8.41 15.85
CA ALA A 164 -14.90 8.16 16.07
C ALA A 164 -14.34 7.20 15.01
N VAL A 165 -13.25 7.59 14.34
CA VAL A 165 -12.65 6.81 13.24
C VAL A 165 -11.13 6.71 13.43
N ASP A 166 -10.56 5.51 13.22
CA ASP A 166 -9.11 5.34 13.05
C ASP A 166 -8.72 5.55 11.58
N VAL A 167 -7.61 6.26 11.35
CA VAL A 167 -6.99 6.38 10.03
C VAL A 167 -5.77 5.46 9.96
N TRP A 168 -5.73 4.63 8.91
CA TRP A 168 -4.66 3.68 8.63
C TRP A 168 -3.91 4.10 7.37
N SER A 169 -2.59 4.04 7.38
CA SER A 169 -1.78 4.10 6.16
C SER A 169 -1.64 2.70 5.58
N ALA A 170 -1.90 2.58 4.28
CA ALA A 170 -1.87 1.33 3.55
C ALA A 170 -0.98 1.43 2.30
N PRO A 171 0.34 1.68 2.46
CA PRO A 171 1.23 1.84 1.32
C PRO A 171 1.42 0.56 0.50
N GLY A 172 1.06 -0.60 1.02
CA GLY A 172 1.40 -1.90 0.45
C GLY A 172 0.22 -2.73 -0.06
N TRP A 173 -0.75 -2.16 -0.80
CA TRP A 173 -1.91 -2.91 -1.31
C TRP A 173 -1.54 -4.23 -2.00
N ASN A 174 -0.51 -4.21 -2.84
CA ASN A 174 -0.04 -5.39 -3.57
C ASN A 174 0.60 -6.42 -2.62
N ARG A 175 1.36 -5.95 -1.66
CA ARG A 175 1.98 -6.78 -0.62
C ARG A 175 0.93 -7.52 0.21
N LEU A 176 -0.11 -6.80 0.62
CA LEU A 176 -1.22 -7.33 1.43
C LEU A 176 -2.01 -8.41 0.67
N LEU A 177 -2.30 -8.18 -0.62
CA LEU A 177 -2.93 -9.19 -1.47
C LEU A 177 -2.07 -10.44 -1.60
N ARG A 178 -0.76 -10.29 -1.85
CA ARG A 178 0.15 -11.43 -1.99
C ARG A 178 0.22 -12.28 -0.74
N ASP A 179 0.32 -11.64 0.43
CA ASP A 179 0.27 -12.34 1.71
C ASP A 179 -1.03 -13.14 1.86
N GLY A 180 -2.18 -12.48 1.68
CA GLY A 180 -3.48 -13.13 1.80
C GLY A 180 -3.63 -14.33 0.87
N THR A 181 -3.29 -14.16 -0.40
CA THR A 181 -3.35 -15.25 -1.40
C THR A 181 -2.38 -16.40 -1.06
N ALA A 182 -1.18 -16.08 -0.58
CA ALA A 182 -0.23 -17.10 -0.16
C ALA A 182 -0.73 -17.89 1.05
N VAL A 183 -1.34 -17.21 2.02
CA VAL A 183 -1.95 -17.83 3.19
C VAL A 183 -3.11 -18.75 2.80
N GLU A 184 -4.02 -18.29 1.94
CA GLU A 184 -5.12 -19.13 1.43
C GLU A 184 -4.61 -20.37 0.70
N SER A 185 -3.62 -20.19 -0.17
CA SER A 185 -3.00 -21.31 -0.89
C SER A 185 -2.38 -22.32 0.06
N TRP A 186 -1.65 -21.81 1.08
CA TRP A 186 -1.05 -22.67 2.08
C TRP A 186 -2.10 -23.45 2.89
N ASN A 187 -3.14 -22.79 3.37
CA ASN A 187 -4.22 -23.41 4.12
C ASN A 187 -4.91 -24.51 3.31
N ARG A 188 -5.15 -24.25 2.03
CA ARG A 188 -5.77 -25.23 1.14
C ARG A 188 -4.90 -26.47 0.90
N THR A 189 -3.58 -26.29 0.85
CA THR A 189 -2.64 -27.39 0.61
C THR A 189 -2.18 -28.10 1.88
N ASN A 190 -2.50 -27.57 3.06
CA ASN A 190 -2.13 -28.14 4.36
C ASN A 190 -3.37 -28.25 5.28
N PRO A 191 -4.38 -29.06 4.90
CA PRO A 191 -5.67 -29.10 5.61
C PRO A 191 -5.57 -29.63 7.04
N ASP A 192 -4.54 -30.41 7.35
CA ASP A 192 -4.32 -31.01 8.68
C ASP A 192 -3.49 -30.10 9.61
N ALA A 193 -2.98 -28.97 9.12
CA ALA A 193 -2.21 -28.03 9.91
C ALA A 193 -3.11 -26.91 10.49
N GLU A 194 -2.62 -26.25 11.56
CA GLU A 194 -3.32 -25.08 12.07
C GLU A 194 -3.41 -23.99 10.99
N PRO A 195 -4.60 -23.46 10.68
CA PRO A 195 -4.75 -22.46 9.64
C PRO A 195 -3.95 -21.19 9.92
N ARG A 196 -3.24 -20.72 8.92
CA ARG A 196 -2.59 -19.40 8.96
C ARG A 196 -3.63 -18.30 8.76
N VAL A 197 -3.36 -17.14 9.34
CA VAL A 197 -4.23 -15.96 9.25
C VAL A 197 -3.53 -14.89 8.40
N PRO A 198 -4.21 -14.33 7.37
CA PRO A 198 -3.67 -13.27 6.54
C PRO A 198 -3.23 -12.05 7.34
N LEU A 199 -2.19 -11.38 6.87
CA LEU A 199 -1.62 -10.19 7.52
C LEU A 199 -2.67 -9.10 7.72
N VAL A 200 -3.48 -8.81 6.70
CA VAL A 200 -4.60 -7.86 6.77
C VAL A 200 -5.54 -8.18 7.92
N THR A 201 -5.97 -9.44 8.03
CA THR A 201 -6.87 -9.89 9.08
C THR A 201 -6.27 -9.69 10.46
N ARG A 202 -4.99 -10.05 10.64
CA ARG A 202 -4.28 -9.88 11.93
C ARG A 202 -4.12 -8.41 12.34
N ILE A 203 -3.73 -7.56 11.41
CA ILE A 203 -3.51 -6.13 11.67
C ILE A 203 -4.83 -5.44 12.01
N LEU A 204 -5.90 -5.77 11.30
CA LEU A 204 -7.22 -5.15 11.47
C LEU A 204 -8.09 -5.84 12.53
N GLU A 205 -7.59 -6.89 13.19
CA GLU A 205 -8.34 -7.64 14.22
C GLU A 205 -8.96 -6.77 15.32
N PRO A 206 -8.31 -5.69 15.81
CA PRO A 206 -8.91 -4.81 16.82
C PRO A 206 -10.20 -4.13 16.36
N GLY A 207 -10.41 -3.99 15.05
CA GLY A 207 -11.61 -3.43 14.43
C GLY A 207 -12.63 -4.47 13.96
N ARG A 208 -12.47 -5.74 14.29
CA ARG A 208 -13.35 -6.83 13.82
C ARG A 208 -14.83 -6.50 13.96
N GLY A 209 -15.58 -6.73 12.87
CA GLY A 209 -17.02 -6.48 12.80
C GLY A 209 -17.40 -5.02 12.57
N ARG A 210 -16.48 -4.07 12.61
CA ARG A 210 -16.71 -2.66 12.31
C ARG A 210 -16.54 -2.38 10.81
N PRO A 211 -17.14 -1.30 10.28
CA PRO A 211 -16.94 -0.90 8.89
C PRO A 211 -15.50 -0.46 8.62
N PHE A 212 -14.95 -0.92 7.48
CA PHE A 212 -13.70 -0.46 6.90
C PHE A 212 -13.97 0.20 5.56
N VAL A 213 -13.45 1.40 5.35
CA VAL A 213 -13.52 2.12 4.08
C VAL A 213 -12.12 2.37 3.59
N ALA A 214 -11.76 1.78 2.45
CA ALA A 214 -10.48 2.04 1.81
C ALA A 214 -10.63 3.13 0.74
N VAL A 215 -9.72 4.09 0.75
CA VAL A 215 -9.70 5.23 -0.18
C VAL A 215 -8.32 5.39 -0.78
N SER A 216 -8.25 5.63 -2.08
CA SER A 216 -6.98 5.86 -2.76
C SER A 216 -7.18 6.74 -4.00
N ASP A 217 -6.11 7.30 -4.53
CA ASP A 217 -6.08 7.99 -5.81
C ASP A 217 -5.98 7.03 -7.01
N TRP A 218 -6.08 5.74 -6.74
CA TRP A 218 -6.04 4.66 -7.72
C TRP A 218 -7.46 4.17 -8.03
N MET A 219 -7.61 3.39 -9.10
CA MET A 219 -8.88 2.70 -9.35
C MET A 219 -9.34 1.96 -8.10
N ARG A 220 -10.66 1.98 -7.85
CA ARG A 220 -11.30 1.23 -6.75
C ARG A 220 -10.80 -0.22 -6.62
N ALA A 221 -10.46 -0.86 -7.73
CA ALA A 221 -9.95 -2.23 -7.75
C ALA A 221 -8.62 -2.39 -6.98
N THR A 222 -7.81 -1.33 -6.87
CA THR A 222 -6.53 -1.37 -6.14
C THR A 222 -6.74 -1.62 -4.65
N PRO A 223 -7.45 -0.78 -3.89
CA PRO A 223 -7.73 -1.08 -2.49
C PRO A 223 -8.72 -2.25 -2.32
N PHE A 224 -9.61 -2.51 -3.28
CA PHE A 224 -10.59 -3.58 -3.19
C PHE A 224 -9.99 -4.99 -3.23
N GLN A 225 -8.77 -5.14 -3.73
CA GLN A 225 -8.08 -6.44 -3.81
C GLN A 225 -7.84 -7.12 -2.45
N ILE A 226 -7.93 -6.41 -1.33
CA ILE A 226 -7.78 -6.99 0.01
C ILE A 226 -9.12 -7.35 0.68
N ALA A 227 -10.25 -7.16 0.00
CA ALA A 227 -11.60 -7.24 0.58
C ALA A 227 -11.87 -8.57 1.32
N ASP A 228 -11.41 -9.69 0.75
CA ASP A 228 -11.65 -11.03 1.31
C ASP A 228 -10.91 -11.29 2.64
N PHE A 229 -9.92 -10.45 2.96
CA PHE A 229 -9.10 -10.58 4.16
C PHE A 229 -9.46 -9.59 5.26
N VAL A 230 -10.36 -8.64 4.99
CA VAL A 230 -10.78 -7.63 5.97
C VAL A 230 -11.80 -8.23 6.95
N PRO A 231 -11.59 -8.09 8.28
CA PRO A 231 -12.41 -8.76 9.29
C PRO A 231 -13.75 -8.06 9.60
N GLY A 232 -14.34 -7.35 8.64
CA GLY A 232 -15.60 -6.62 8.80
C GLY A 232 -16.21 -6.14 7.49
N PRO A 233 -17.34 -5.44 7.51
CA PRO A 233 -17.89 -4.84 6.31
C PRO A 233 -16.87 -3.93 5.62
N PHE A 234 -16.67 -4.10 4.30
CA PHE A 234 -15.64 -3.40 3.55
C PHE A 234 -16.20 -2.68 2.33
N ALA A 235 -15.80 -1.42 2.16
CA ALA A 235 -16.03 -0.63 0.97
C ALA A 235 -14.72 -0.01 0.47
N ALA A 236 -14.59 0.16 -0.83
CA ALA A 236 -13.45 0.83 -1.44
C ALA A 236 -13.91 1.94 -2.38
N LEU A 237 -13.20 3.06 -2.34
CA LEU A 237 -13.33 4.23 -3.20
C LEU A 237 -12.00 4.47 -3.92
N GLY A 238 -12.07 4.94 -5.18
CA GLY A 238 -10.90 5.22 -5.99
C GLY A 238 -11.27 5.78 -7.36
#